data_89ba72fc421962a5304e58f350e08616
#
_entry.id   89ba72fc421962a5304e58f350e08616
#
_cell.length_a   1.000
_cell.length_b   1.000
_cell.length_c   1.000
_cell.angle_alpha   90.00
_cell.angle_beta   90.00
_cell.angle_gamma   90.00
#
_symmetry.space_group_name_H-M   'P 1'
#
loop_
_entity.id
_entity.type
_entity.pdbx_description
1 polymer ?
#
loop_
_entity_poly.entity_id
_entity_poly.type
_entity_poly.pdbx_seq_one_letter_code
_entity_poly.pdbx_strand_id
1 'polypeptide(L)'
;MVKCKMTYVGGLHCELEHGPSGARVSTDAPMDNHGKGESFSPTDLMCSAMAACMATIMGIYAEKENLDLTGTSIEVGKEMSANPRRIARITTTINVTLPEDNPHKEALSECVLGSPAMLSLHPEIEVPITWNWIG
;
A
#
# COMPACT_ATOMS: atom_id res chain seq x y z
N MET A 1 5.84 19.83 -9.39
CA MET A 1 6.48 18.82 -8.52
C MET A 1 5.92 18.93 -7.12
N VAL A 2 5.42 17.83 -6.58
CA VAL A 2 4.97 17.78 -5.18
C VAL A 2 6.18 17.59 -4.28
N LYS A 3 6.32 18.44 -3.26
CA LYS A 3 7.41 18.36 -2.29
C LYS A 3 6.88 17.93 -0.93
N CYS A 4 7.57 16.99 -0.31
CA CYS A 4 7.31 16.55 1.05
C CYS A 4 8.59 16.73 1.87
N LYS A 5 8.43 16.96 3.17
CA LYS A 5 9.56 17.15 4.07
C LYS A 5 9.55 16.08 5.15
N MET A 6 10.71 15.56 5.46
CA MET A 6 10.90 14.66 6.59
C MET A 6 11.83 15.30 7.62
N THR A 7 11.48 15.19 8.88
CA THR A 7 12.31 15.62 10.00
C THR A 7 12.58 14.43 10.91
N TYR A 8 13.86 14.14 11.17
CA TYR A 8 14.24 13.16 12.17
C TYR A 8 14.10 13.82 13.56
N VAL A 9 13.23 13.24 14.39
CA VAL A 9 12.94 13.83 15.70
C VAL A 9 13.64 13.12 16.87
N GLY A 10 14.54 12.17 16.56
CA GLY A 10 15.25 11.39 17.56
C GLY A 10 14.51 10.10 17.92
N GLY A 11 15.18 9.21 18.64
CA GLY A 11 14.59 7.95 19.09
C GLY A 11 14.13 7.01 17.96
N LEU A 12 14.74 7.13 16.78
CA LEU A 12 14.39 6.37 15.56
C LEU A 12 12.98 6.68 15.06
N HIS A 13 12.48 7.89 15.35
CA HIS A 13 11.21 8.41 14.87
C HIS A 13 11.41 9.51 13.82
N CYS A 14 10.55 9.54 12.84
CA CYS A 14 10.53 10.58 11.82
C CYS A 14 9.12 11.14 11.69
N GLU A 15 9.04 12.41 11.31
CA GLU A 15 7.79 13.05 10.93
C GLU A 15 7.85 13.49 9.48
N LEU A 16 6.84 13.10 8.71
CA LEU A 16 6.70 13.43 7.31
C LEU A 16 5.58 14.46 7.16
N GLU A 17 5.82 15.48 6.35
CA GLU A 17 4.82 16.50 6.08
C GLU A 17 4.61 16.62 4.57
N HIS A 18 3.35 16.55 4.17
CA HIS A 18 2.95 16.77 2.79
C HIS A 18 2.93 18.28 2.54
N GLY A 19 3.80 18.75 1.65
CA GLY A 19 3.95 20.20 1.41
C GLY A 19 2.65 20.91 1.06
N PRO A 20 1.88 20.44 0.06
CA PRO A 20 0.67 21.14 -0.38
C PRO A 20 -0.45 21.22 0.67
N SER A 21 -0.65 20.16 1.48
CA SER A 21 -1.79 20.07 2.40
C SER A 21 -1.41 20.26 3.87
N GLY A 22 -0.13 20.11 4.22
CA GLY A 22 0.31 20.10 5.61
C GLY A 22 -0.04 18.82 6.37
N ALA A 23 -0.58 17.79 5.70
CA ALA A 23 -0.87 16.51 6.32
C ALA A 23 0.41 15.86 6.84
N ARG A 24 0.33 15.15 7.98
CA ARG A 24 1.49 14.57 8.64
C ARG A 24 1.33 13.07 8.85
N VAL A 25 2.45 12.35 8.75
CA VAL A 25 2.58 10.92 9.04
C VAL A 25 3.86 10.74 9.86
N SER A 26 3.79 9.92 10.89
CA SER A 26 4.96 9.57 11.72
C SER A 26 5.41 8.16 11.41
N THR A 27 6.72 7.92 11.47
CA THR A 27 7.30 6.58 11.35
C THR A 27 8.13 6.24 12.58
N ASP A 28 8.22 4.93 12.86
CA ASP A 28 9.07 4.38 13.90
C ASP A 28 9.86 3.20 13.33
N ALA A 29 11.08 2.99 13.81
CA ALA A 29 11.83 1.81 13.42
C ALA A 29 11.10 0.55 13.90
N PRO A 30 11.10 -0.55 13.13
CA PRO A 30 10.43 -1.77 13.52
C PRO A 30 11.17 -2.47 14.67
N MET A 31 10.47 -3.34 15.40
CA MET A 31 11.03 -4.07 16.55
C MET A 31 12.22 -4.95 16.14
N ASP A 32 12.22 -5.50 14.94
CA ASP A 32 13.30 -6.34 14.41
C ASP A 32 14.48 -5.52 13.84
N ASN A 33 14.44 -4.19 13.98
CA ASN A 33 15.51 -3.29 13.52
C ASN A 33 15.68 -2.10 14.49
N HIS A 34 15.92 -2.40 15.76
CA HIS A 34 16.25 -1.45 16.84
C HIS A 34 15.13 -0.53 17.30
N GLY A 35 13.93 -0.60 16.75
CA GLY A 35 12.81 0.26 17.08
C GLY A 35 11.82 -0.36 18.05
N LYS A 36 10.82 0.44 18.44
CA LYS A 36 9.74 0.02 19.34
C LYS A 36 8.50 -0.47 18.60
N GLY A 37 8.41 -0.22 17.27
CA GLY A 37 7.28 -0.62 16.46
C GLY A 37 5.96 0.04 16.85
N GLU A 38 6.02 1.27 17.35
CA GLU A 38 4.84 1.99 17.83
C GLU A 38 3.99 2.61 16.72
N SER A 39 4.50 2.63 15.50
CA SER A 39 3.83 3.17 14.31
C SER A 39 4.35 2.43 13.08
N PHE A 40 3.92 2.85 11.90
CA PHE A 40 4.47 2.33 10.65
C PHE A 40 5.98 2.50 10.63
N SER A 41 6.72 1.46 10.25
CA SER A 41 8.09 1.65 9.80
C SER A 41 8.07 2.28 8.40
N PRO A 42 9.19 2.85 7.92
CA PRO A 42 9.25 3.35 6.54
C PRO A 42 8.89 2.29 5.50
N THR A 43 9.32 1.05 5.67
CA THR A 43 8.97 -0.04 4.75
C THR A 43 7.52 -0.51 4.90
N ASP A 44 6.95 -0.48 6.10
CA ASP A 44 5.50 -0.69 6.30
C ASP A 44 4.70 0.35 5.51
N LEU A 45 5.16 1.60 5.55
CA LEU A 45 4.50 2.70 4.86
C LEU A 45 4.58 2.52 3.34
N MET A 46 5.69 2.01 2.81
CA MET A 46 5.81 1.67 1.39
C MET A 46 4.77 0.63 0.97
N CYS A 47 4.63 -0.45 1.76
CA CYS A 47 3.65 -1.50 1.49
C CYS A 47 2.21 -0.97 1.57
N SER A 48 1.93 -0.17 2.58
CA SER A 48 0.60 0.43 2.78
C SER A 48 0.27 1.44 1.67
N ALA A 49 1.26 2.21 1.22
CA ALA A 49 1.11 3.15 0.11
C ALA A 49 0.78 2.40 -1.19
N MET A 50 1.41 1.26 -1.44
CA MET A 50 1.09 0.41 -2.58
C MET A 50 -0.39 -0.01 -2.54
N ALA A 51 -0.85 -0.51 -1.39
CA ALA A 51 -2.25 -0.92 -1.21
C ALA A 51 -3.22 0.25 -1.44
N ALA A 52 -2.91 1.42 -0.90
CA ALA A 52 -3.72 2.64 -1.10
C ALA A 52 -3.77 3.03 -2.58
N CYS A 53 -2.66 2.91 -3.29
CA CYS A 53 -2.62 3.19 -4.73
C CYS A 53 -3.49 2.20 -5.52
N MET A 54 -3.38 0.92 -5.21
CA MET A 54 -4.22 -0.12 -5.84
C MET A 54 -5.71 0.20 -5.66
N ALA A 55 -6.12 0.50 -4.43
CA ALA A 55 -7.51 0.85 -4.12
C ALA A 55 -7.97 2.11 -4.84
N THR A 56 -7.10 3.12 -4.94
CA THR A 56 -7.41 4.37 -5.63
C THR A 56 -7.63 4.15 -7.13
N ILE A 57 -6.78 3.35 -7.78
CA ILE A 57 -6.93 3.06 -9.20
C ILE A 57 -8.21 2.23 -9.44
N MET A 58 -8.51 1.26 -8.57
CA MET A 58 -9.79 0.55 -8.64
C MET A 58 -10.97 1.50 -8.46
N GLY A 59 -10.86 2.46 -7.54
CA GLY A 59 -11.88 3.49 -7.30
C GLY A 59 -12.14 4.37 -8.51
N ILE A 60 -11.11 4.76 -9.22
CA ILE A 60 -11.25 5.54 -10.47
C ILE A 60 -12.02 4.74 -11.53
N TYR A 61 -11.68 3.47 -11.68
CA TYR A 61 -12.43 2.57 -12.56
C TYR A 61 -13.89 2.46 -12.13
N ALA A 62 -14.11 2.25 -10.83
CA ALA A 62 -15.45 2.10 -10.28
C ALA A 62 -16.34 3.32 -10.52
N GLU A 63 -15.80 4.53 -10.39
CA GLU A 63 -16.53 5.77 -10.69
C GLU A 63 -16.99 5.82 -12.14
N LYS A 64 -16.12 5.40 -13.07
CA LYS A 64 -16.46 5.37 -14.50
C LYS A 64 -17.54 4.34 -14.84
N GLU A 65 -17.57 3.25 -14.11
CA GLU A 65 -18.51 2.14 -14.32
C GLU A 65 -19.74 2.21 -13.40
N ASN A 66 -19.90 3.28 -12.63
CA ASN A 66 -20.99 3.45 -11.66
C ASN A 66 -21.07 2.31 -10.64
N LEU A 67 -19.90 1.86 -10.18
CA LEU A 67 -19.77 0.85 -9.12
C LEU A 67 -19.46 1.55 -7.80
N ASP A 68 -19.91 0.96 -6.71
CA ASP A 68 -19.57 1.40 -5.36
C ASP A 68 -18.65 0.36 -4.71
N LEU A 69 -17.38 0.72 -4.54
CA LEU A 69 -16.38 -0.12 -3.86
C LEU A 69 -16.15 0.29 -2.41
N THR A 70 -16.98 1.16 -1.87
CA THR A 70 -16.87 1.60 -0.47
C THR A 70 -16.86 0.40 0.47
N GLY A 71 -15.88 0.34 1.37
CA GLY A 71 -15.70 -0.79 2.27
C GLY A 71 -14.74 -1.86 1.76
N THR A 72 -14.30 -1.78 0.50
CA THR A 72 -13.22 -2.63 0.00
C THR A 72 -11.98 -2.42 0.86
N SER A 73 -11.34 -3.50 1.28
CA SER A 73 -10.12 -3.45 2.08
C SER A 73 -8.99 -4.21 1.41
N ILE A 74 -7.77 -3.79 1.69
CA ILE A 74 -6.57 -4.48 1.23
C ILE A 74 -5.65 -4.68 2.43
N GLU A 75 -5.35 -5.94 2.72
CA GLU A 75 -4.38 -6.29 3.76
C GLU A 75 -3.06 -6.63 3.10
N VAL A 76 -1.98 -6.10 3.64
CA VAL A 76 -0.63 -6.37 3.15
C VAL A 76 0.23 -6.94 4.27
N GLY A 77 1.01 -7.97 3.94
CA GLY A 77 2.00 -8.55 4.82
C GLY A 77 3.40 -8.33 4.23
N LYS A 78 4.30 -7.77 5.03
CA LYS A 78 5.65 -7.45 4.60
C LYS A 78 6.62 -8.55 5.00
N GLU A 79 7.36 -9.10 4.05
CA GLU A 79 8.46 -10.00 4.30
C GLU A 79 9.77 -9.35 3.85
N MET A 80 10.74 -9.29 4.75
CA MET A 80 12.06 -8.71 4.48
C MET A 80 13.06 -9.81 4.13
N SER A 81 14.00 -9.47 3.24
CA SER A 81 15.20 -10.29 2.99
C SER A 81 16.37 -9.79 3.84
N ALA A 82 17.44 -10.56 3.86
CA ALA A 82 18.70 -10.18 4.49
C ALA A 82 19.82 -10.14 3.43
N ASN A 83 20.80 -9.28 3.65
CA ASN A 83 22.02 -9.18 2.83
C ASN A 83 21.77 -8.96 1.33
N PRO A 84 21.10 -7.90 0.90
CA PRO A 84 20.73 -6.71 1.68
C PRO A 84 19.36 -6.86 2.37
N ARG A 85 19.17 -6.07 3.42
CA ARG A 85 17.87 -5.91 4.05
C ARG A 85 16.97 -5.06 3.14
N ARG A 86 15.95 -5.67 2.58
CA ARG A 86 14.96 -4.99 1.75
C ARG A 86 13.65 -5.76 1.76
N ILE A 87 12.60 -5.15 1.24
CA ILE A 87 11.32 -5.84 1.05
C ILE A 87 11.53 -6.93 0.00
N ALA A 88 11.26 -8.19 0.35
CA ALA A 88 11.35 -9.33 -0.55
C ALA A 88 9.98 -9.71 -1.12
N ARG A 89 8.93 -9.61 -0.30
CA ARG A 89 7.58 -10.02 -0.66
C ARG A 89 6.56 -9.17 0.05
N ILE A 90 5.48 -8.84 -0.65
CA ILE A 90 4.32 -8.16 -0.09
C ILE A 90 3.10 -9.04 -0.37
N THR A 91 2.68 -9.85 0.61
CA THR A 91 1.45 -10.61 0.48
C THR A 91 0.28 -9.65 0.50
N THR A 92 -0.65 -9.78 -0.44
CA THR A 92 -1.71 -8.81 -0.64
C THR A 92 -3.05 -9.54 -0.74
N THR A 93 -3.98 -9.21 0.14
CA THR A 93 -5.34 -9.76 0.13
C THR A 93 -6.32 -8.63 -0.11
N ILE A 94 -7.09 -8.72 -1.19
CA ILE A 94 -8.05 -7.70 -1.59
C ILE A 94 -9.46 -8.22 -1.36
N ASN A 95 -10.19 -7.58 -0.44
CA ASN A 95 -11.57 -7.91 -0.11
C ASN A 95 -12.47 -6.89 -0.79
N VAL A 96 -13.07 -7.29 -1.91
CA VAL A 96 -13.85 -6.38 -2.76
C VAL A 96 -15.33 -6.49 -2.43
N THR A 97 -15.99 -5.35 -2.31
CA THR A 97 -17.43 -5.27 -2.00
C THR A 97 -18.33 -5.51 -3.23
N LEU A 98 -17.94 -6.46 -4.07
CA LEU A 98 -18.72 -6.93 -5.22
C LEU A 98 -18.97 -8.43 -5.07
N PRO A 99 -20.05 -8.94 -5.68
CA PRO A 99 -20.33 -10.38 -5.64
C PRO A 99 -19.33 -11.20 -6.47
N GLU A 100 -19.25 -12.47 -6.17
CA GLU A 100 -18.35 -13.41 -6.85
C GLU A 100 -18.56 -13.47 -8.37
N ASP A 101 -19.79 -13.31 -8.83
CA ASP A 101 -20.16 -13.41 -10.25
C ASP A 101 -20.11 -12.06 -10.99
N ASN A 102 -19.50 -11.02 -10.41
CA ASN A 102 -19.42 -9.73 -11.07
C ASN A 102 -18.54 -9.79 -12.34
N PRO A 103 -18.87 -9.00 -13.36
CA PRO A 103 -18.12 -9.01 -14.64
C PRO A 103 -16.87 -8.14 -14.65
N HIS A 104 -16.46 -7.54 -13.51
CA HIS A 104 -15.38 -6.56 -13.44
C HIS A 104 -14.05 -7.13 -12.94
N LYS A 105 -13.98 -8.43 -12.68
CA LYS A 105 -12.78 -9.06 -12.08
C LYS A 105 -11.51 -8.80 -12.86
N GLU A 106 -11.54 -9.01 -14.17
CA GLU A 106 -10.35 -8.81 -15.02
C GLU A 106 -9.93 -7.35 -15.05
N ALA A 107 -10.88 -6.44 -15.21
CA ALA A 107 -10.59 -5.00 -15.24
C ALA A 107 -10.01 -4.51 -13.92
N LEU A 108 -10.53 -4.98 -12.79
CA LEU A 108 -10.00 -4.63 -11.47
C LEU A 108 -8.60 -5.21 -11.25
N SER A 109 -8.33 -6.41 -11.75
CA SER A 109 -6.98 -6.99 -11.71
C SER A 109 -5.98 -6.13 -12.51
N GLU A 110 -6.37 -5.66 -13.69
CA GLU A 110 -5.54 -4.76 -14.49
C GLU A 110 -5.26 -3.44 -13.77
N CYS A 111 -6.25 -2.90 -13.06
CA CYS A 111 -6.08 -1.69 -12.23
C CYS A 111 -4.99 -1.89 -11.19
N VAL A 112 -5.03 -3.00 -10.48
CA VAL A 112 -4.09 -3.31 -9.40
C VAL A 112 -2.68 -3.52 -9.95
N LEU A 113 -2.53 -4.33 -10.99
CA LEU A 113 -1.22 -4.62 -11.58
C LEU A 113 -0.59 -3.41 -12.27
N GLY A 114 -1.41 -2.49 -12.75
CA GLY A 114 -0.96 -1.26 -13.41
C GLY A 114 -0.90 -0.04 -12.50
N SER A 115 -1.14 -0.20 -11.19
CA SER A 115 -1.08 0.95 -10.29
C SER A 115 0.34 1.54 -10.23
N PRO A 116 0.47 2.88 -10.23
CA PRO A 116 1.79 3.53 -10.26
C PRO A 116 2.73 3.08 -9.13
N ALA A 117 2.22 2.90 -7.92
CA ALA A 117 3.05 2.44 -6.81
C ALA A 117 3.55 1.01 -7.03
N MET A 118 2.71 0.12 -7.56
CA MET A 118 3.10 -1.25 -7.92
C MET A 118 4.21 -1.24 -8.97
N LEU A 119 4.07 -0.42 -10.01
CA LEU A 119 5.05 -0.28 -11.09
C LEU A 119 6.36 0.35 -10.63
N SER A 120 6.35 1.05 -9.49
CA SER A 120 7.52 1.73 -8.93
C SER A 120 8.32 0.86 -7.97
N LEU A 121 7.85 -0.35 -7.65
CA LEU A 121 8.55 -1.28 -6.78
C LEU A 121 9.75 -1.90 -7.50
N HIS A 122 10.75 -2.30 -6.71
CA HIS A 122 11.86 -3.08 -7.25
C HIS A 122 11.31 -4.35 -7.92
N PRO A 123 11.77 -4.71 -9.12
CA PRO A 123 11.21 -5.84 -9.88
C PRO A 123 11.37 -7.20 -9.20
N GLU A 124 12.32 -7.33 -8.26
CA GLU A 124 12.50 -8.57 -7.51
C GLU A 124 11.53 -8.74 -6.33
N ILE A 125 10.73 -7.71 -6.02
CA ILE A 125 9.71 -7.83 -4.98
C ILE A 125 8.55 -8.67 -5.51
N GLU A 126 8.26 -9.78 -4.84
CA GLU A 126 7.10 -10.59 -5.17
C GLU A 126 5.85 -9.99 -4.52
N VAL A 127 4.76 -9.90 -5.28
CA VAL A 127 3.48 -9.38 -4.78
C VAL A 127 2.38 -10.39 -5.12
N PRO A 128 2.29 -11.49 -4.35
CA PRO A 128 1.19 -12.45 -4.54
C PRO A 128 -0.13 -11.82 -4.08
N ILE A 129 -1.16 -11.92 -4.93
CA ILE A 129 -2.45 -11.28 -4.69
C ILE A 129 -3.53 -12.34 -4.55
N THR A 130 -4.30 -12.25 -3.46
CA THR A 130 -5.49 -13.05 -3.22
C THR A 130 -6.72 -12.15 -3.28
N TRP A 131 -7.70 -12.55 -4.06
CA TRP A 131 -8.97 -11.83 -4.21
C TRP A 131 -10.09 -12.52 -3.44
N ASN A 132 -10.81 -11.75 -2.64
CA ASN A 132 -12.03 -12.19 -1.96
C ASN A 132 -13.18 -11.28 -2.40
N TRP A 133 -14.22 -11.88 -2.94
CA TRP A 133 -15.42 -11.16 -3.40
C TRP A 133 -16.47 -11.30 -2.32
N ILE A 134 -16.74 -10.21 -1.58
CA ILE A 134 -17.54 -10.23 -0.35
C ILE A 134 -18.87 -9.49 -0.47
N GLY A 135 -19.24 -9.07 -1.67
CA GLY A 135 -20.49 -8.38 -1.94
C GLY A 135 -21.72 -9.27 -2.07
#